data_639b3659ff84cd7d8ef1b5c3e9747928
#
_entry.id   639b3659ff84cd7d8ef1b5c3e9747928
#
_cell.length_a   1.000
_cell.length_b   1.000
_cell.length_c   1.000
_cell.angle_alpha   90.00
_cell.angle_beta   90.00
_cell.angle_gamma   90.00
#
_symmetry.space_group_name_H-M   'P 1'
#
loop_
_entity.id
_entity.type
_entity.pdbx_description
1 polymer ?
#
loop_
_entity_poly.entity_id
_entity_poly.type
_entity_poly.pdbx_seq_one_letter_code
_entity_poly.pdbx_strand_id
1 'polypeptide(L)'
;MRMRKKKNLVPRMERCAAQLIRDPYEHRGHWRDLMPQARELRVELGCGKGRFTHGTAAVEPDVLFIAIEMVPDAMVVAMERCVNDGLTNVFFVDANADQLPQFFAPGEVDRIYVNFCDPWPSKRHAKRRLTHGNFLKLYRQVLKMGGQIHFKTDNQPLFEFSVEELPQFGFELSEVTRNLHENGPVGVMTDYEAKFHELGQPINRCVGTMVDWEEPEVPEDAEPAEETVEE
;
A
#
# COMPACT_ATOMS: atom_id res chain seq x y z
N MET A 1 -3.91 -6.81 -15.70
CA MET A 1 -4.55 -6.18 -16.89
C MET A 1 -3.64 -5.05 -17.38
N ARG A 2 -3.10 -5.10 -18.61
CA ARG A 2 -2.20 -4.05 -19.12
C ARG A 2 -2.97 -2.75 -19.32
N MET A 3 -2.58 -1.68 -18.62
CA MET A 3 -3.23 -0.40 -18.76
C MET A 3 -3.03 0.22 -20.15
N ARG A 4 -4.07 0.85 -20.69
CA ARG A 4 -4.00 1.51 -21.99
C ARG A 4 -3.22 2.83 -21.83
N LYS A 5 -2.18 3.04 -22.65
CA LYS A 5 -1.39 4.28 -22.66
C LYS A 5 -2.29 5.51 -22.79
N LYS A 6 -2.07 6.48 -21.93
CA LYS A 6 -2.81 7.74 -21.95
C LYS A 6 -2.22 8.69 -22.98
N LYS A 7 -3.10 9.35 -23.74
CA LYS A 7 -2.69 10.43 -24.63
C LYS A 7 -2.21 11.62 -23.79
N ASN A 8 -1.15 12.29 -24.26
CA ASN A 8 -0.59 13.48 -23.62
C ASN A 8 -0.18 13.26 -22.15
N LEU A 9 0.41 12.08 -21.83
CA LEU A 9 0.81 11.75 -20.45
C LEU A 9 1.71 12.82 -19.84
N VAL A 10 2.81 13.20 -20.52
CA VAL A 10 3.78 14.18 -20.03
C VAL A 10 3.13 15.53 -19.71
N PRO A 11 2.41 16.19 -20.65
CA PRO A 11 1.74 17.45 -20.31
C PRO A 11 0.70 17.36 -19.19
N ARG A 12 0.09 16.18 -19.00
CA ARG A 12 -0.86 15.94 -17.89
C ARG A 12 -0.12 15.85 -16.55
N MET A 13 1.00 15.11 -16.50
CA MET A 13 1.87 15.03 -15.33
C MET A 13 2.42 16.42 -14.94
N GLU A 14 2.83 17.22 -15.93
CA GLU A 14 3.34 18.58 -15.70
C GLU A 14 2.30 19.51 -15.05
N ARG A 15 1.02 19.40 -15.42
CA ARG A 15 -0.05 20.16 -14.74
C ARG A 15 -0.23 19.80 -13.28
N CYS A 16 0.18 18.59 -12.89
CA CYS A 16 0.11 18.08 -11.52
C CYS A 16 1.47 18.10 -10.81
N ALA A 17 2.47 18.81 -11.37
CA ALA A 17 3.86 18.75 -10.91
C ALA A 17 4.05 19.14 -9.43
N ALA A 18 3.17 19.99 -8.88
CA ALA A 18 3.22 20.39 -7.47
C ALA A 18 2.97 19.23 -6.49
N GLN A 19 2.29 18.16 -6.94
CA GLN A 19 2.03 16.98 -6.14
C GLN A 19 2.94 15.79 -6.50
N LEU A 20 3.79 15.93 -7.54
CA LEU A 20 4.71 14.88 -7.96
C LEU A 20 6.07 15.06 -7.28
N ILE A 21 6.43 14.14 -6.44
CA ILE A 21 7.78 14.06 -5.86
C ILE A 21 8.68 13.33 -6.86
N ARG A 22 9.64 14.07 -7.43
CA ARG A 22 10.57 13.53 -8.44
C ARG A 22 11.77 12.84 -7.80
N ASP A 23 12.20 13.33 -6.65
CA ASP A 23 13.29 12.76 -5.87
C ASP A 23 12.82 12.46 -4.44
N PRO A 24 12.28 11.25 -4.21
CA PRO A 24 11.81 10.85 -2.89
C PRO A 24 12.96 10.62 -1.88
N TYR A 25 14.21 10.45 -2.37
CA TYR A 25 15.36 10.22 -1.49
C TYR A 25 15.70 11.47 -0.66
N GLU A 26 15.50 12.67 -1.22
CA GLU A 26 15.72 13.93 -0.51
C GLU A 26 14.71 14.16 0.64
N HIS A 27 13.56 13.50 0.59
CA HIS A 27 12.51 13.60 1.61
C HIS A 27 12.68 12.62 2.78
N ARG A 28 13.66 11.71 2.71
CA ARG A 28 13.87 10.69 3.74
C ARG A 28 14.15 11.33 5.11
N GLY A 29 13.23 11.11 6.08
CA GLY A 29 13.26 11.73 7.41
C GLY A 29 12.66 13.15 7.46
N HIS A 30 12.17 13.68 6.34
CA HIS A 30 11.68 15.04 6.16
C HIS A 30 10.31 15.15 5.48
N TRP A 31 9.60 14.02 5.29
CA TRP A 31 8.29 14.04 4.63
C TRP A 31 7.29 14.99 5.30
N ARG A 32 7.34 15.10 6.63
CA ARG A 32 6.45 15.98 7.36
C ARG A 32 6.72 17.48 7.13
N ASP A 33 7.85 17.85 6.52
CA ASP A 33 8.13 19.24 6.13
C ASP A 33 7.17 19.71 5.02
N LEU A 34 6.61 18.78 4.23
CA LEU A 34 5.57 19.08 3.26
C LEU A 34 4.24 19.49 3.91
N MET A 35 4.00 19.06 5.16
CA MET A 35 2.81 19.37 5.94
C MET A 35 3.14 19.26 7.44
N PRO A 36 3.78 20.26 8.04
CA PRO A 36 4.29 20.18 9.43
C PRO A 36 3.21 19.94 10.49
N GLN A 37 1.97 20.33 10.22
CA GLN A 37 0.81 20.12 11.10
C GLN A 37 0.16 18.73 10.95
N ALA A 38 0.64 17.86 10.03
CA ALA A 38 0.06 16.55 9.83
C ALA A 38 0.16 15.70 11.10
N ARG A 39 -0.97 15.17 11.56
CA ARG A 39 -1.03 14.26 12.71
C ARG A 39 -0.45 12.87 12.37
N GLU A 40 -0.57 12.43 11.12
CA GLU A 40 -0.07 11.16 10.62
C GLU A 40 0.54 11.31 9.22
N LEU A 41 1.52 10.46 8.92
CA LEU A 41 2.04 10.22 7.58
C LEU A 41 1.59 8.82 7.15
N ARG A 42 0.80 8.75 6.07
CA ARG A 42 0.29 7.48 5.55
C ARG A 42 0.76 7.24 4.12
N VAL A 43 1.03 5.99 3.81
CA VAL A 43 1.50 5.55 2.49
C VAL A 43 0.48 4.60 1.87
N GLU A 44 0.10 4.80 0.60
CA GLU A 44 -0.64 3.81 -0.17
C GLU A 44 0.26 3.19 -1.24
N LEU A 45 0.34 1.85 -1.27
CA LEU A 45 1.13 1.09 -2.24
C LEU A 45 0.23 0.63 -3.38
N GLY A 46 0.54 1.07 -4.60
CA GLY A 46 -0.26 0.79 -5.79
C GLY A 46 -1.56 1.58 -5.82
N CYS A 47 -1.50 2.90 -5.69
CA CYS A 47 -2.70 3.75 -5.61
C CYS A 47 -3.58 3.70 -6.88
N GLY A 48 -3.05 3.18 -7.99
CA GLY A 48 -3.76 3.06 -9.25
C GLY A 48 -4.30 4.41 -9.76
N LYS A 49 -5.62 4.50 -9.97
CA LYS A 49 -6.30 5.74 -10.40
C LYS A 49 -6.71 6.63 -9.24
N GLY A 50 -6.32 6.30 -8.01
CA GLY A 50 -6.39 7.16 -6.84
C GLY A 50 -7.76 7.42 -6.24
N ARG A 51 -8.78 6.61 -6.49
CA ARG A 51 -10.10 6.83 -5.86
C ARG A 51 -10.02 6.74 -4.33
N PHE A 52 -9.28 5.75 -3.82
CA PHE A 52 -9.07 5.59 -2.37
C PHE A 52 -8.21 6.72 -1.82
N THR A 53 -7.03 6.97 -2.41
CA THR A 53 -6.12 8.06 -2.02
C THR A 53 -6.85 9.40 -1.95
N HIS A 54 -7.49 9.79 -3.05
CA HIS A 54 -8.25 11.04 -3.17
C HIS A 54 -9.35 11.14 -2.12
N GLY A 55 -10.23 10.12 -2.04
CA GLY A 55 -11.37 10.16 -1.13
C GLY A 55 -10.96 10.15 0.35
N THR A 56 -9.90 9.40 0.70
CA THR A 56 -9.39 9.36 2.07
C THR A 56 -8.72 10.67 2.45
N ALA A 57 -7.92 11.26 1.56
CA ALA A 57 -7.29 12.56 1.80
C ALA A 57 -8.31 13.70 1.93
N ALA A 58 -9.41 13.64 1.18
CA ALA A 58 -10.46 14.65 1.25
C ALA A 58 -11.21 14.64 2.60
N VAL A 59 -11.40 13.44 3.20
CA VAL A 59 -12.10 13.32 4.50
C VAL A 59 -11.16 13.42 5.70
N GLU A 60 -9.85 13.33 5.49
CA GLU A 60 -8.82 13.44 6.52
C GLU A 60 -7.78 14.52 6.16
N PRO A 61 -8.15 15.80 6.15
CA PRO A 61 -7.30 16.89 5.67
C PRO A 61 -6.08 17.17 6.58
N ASP A 62 -6.05 16.61 7.78
CA ASP A 62 -4.95 16.68 8.75
C ASP A 62 -3.96 15.49 8.67
N VAL A 63 -4.08 14.66 7.63
CA VAL A 63 -3.19 13.53 7.35
C VAL A 63 -2.40 13.80 6.08
N LEU A 64 -1.08 13.59 6.12
CA LEU A 64 -0.23 13.60 4.94
C LEU A 64 -0.26 12.23 4.26
N PHE A 65 -0.63 12.20 2.98
CA PHE A 65 -0.65 10.98 2.17
C PHE A 65 0.47 10.96 1.14
N ILE A 66 1.20 9.85 1.08
CA ILE A 66 2.16 9.56 0.01
C ILE A 66 1.65 8.36 -0.78
N ALA A 67 1.27 8.59 -2.02
CA ALA A 67 0.75 7.56 -2.92
C ALA A 67 1.85 7.07 -3.86
N ILE A 68 2.18 5.79 -3.80
CA ILE A 68 3.22 5.15 -4.63
C ILE A 68 2.55 4.34 -5.73
N GLU A 69 2.99 4.53 -6.98
CA GLU A 69 2.46 3.81 -8.14
C GLU A 69 3.55 3.68 -9.22
N MET A 70 3.74 2.46 -9.75
CA MET A 70 4.75 2.16 -10.79
C MET A 70 4.24 2.44 -12.21
N VAL A 71 2.94 2.69 -12.38
CA VAL A 71 2.31 2.86 -13.70
C VAL A 71 1.91 4.33 -13.89
N PRO A 72 2.73 5.16 -14.56
CA PRO A 72 2.46 6.58 -14.73
C PRO A 72 1.11 6.89 -15.39
N ASP A 73 0.62 6.00 -16.27
CA ASP A 73 -0.70 6.12 -16.89
C ASP A 73 -1.88 5.97 -15.88
N ALA A 74 -1.65 5.30 -14.74
CA ALA A 74 -2.61 5.23 -13.63
C ALA A 74 -2.44 6.44 -12.73
N MET A 75 -1.21 6.68 -12.29
CA MET A 75 -0.85 7.75 -11.37
C MET A 75 -1.33 9.13 -11.84
N VAL A 76 -1.19 9.46 -13.14
CA VAL A 76 -1.65 10.75 -13.66
C VAL A 76 -3.15 10.98 -13.44
N VAL A 77 -3.96 9.92 -13.48
CA VAL A 77 -5.42 10.03 -13.20
C VAL A 77 -5.66 10.30 -11.72
N ALA A 78 -4.88 9.66 -10.84
CA ALA A 78 -4.95 9.90 -9.41
C ALA A 78 -4.55 11.35 -9.06
N MET A 79 -3.45 11.83 -9.63
CA MET A 79 -2.98 13.20 -9.47
C MET A 79 -4.03 14.23 -9.92
N GLU A 80 -4.59 14.05 -11.13
CA GLU A 80 -5.63 14.95 -11.66
C GLU A 80 -6.86 15.01 -10.76
N ARG A 81 -7.30 13.89 -10.15
CA ARG A 81 -8.39 13.88 -9.17
C ARG A 81 -8.08 14.80 -7.99
N CYS A 82 -6.89 14.66 -7.41
CA CYS A 82 -6.49 15.45 -6.24
C CYS A 82 -6.30 16.92 -6.57
N VAL A 83 -5.67 17.25 -7.71
CA VAL A 83 -5.48 18.64 -8.17
C VAL A 83 -6.81 19.33 -8.46
N ASN A 84 -7.73 18.64 -9.16
CA ASN A 84 -9.03 19.21 -9.52
C ASN A 84 -9.88 19.56 -8.29
N ASP A 85 -9.75 18.80 -7.21
CA ASP A 85 -10.49 19.03 -5.96
C ASP A 85 -9.67 19.86 -4.95
N GLY A 86 -8.49 20.38 -5.37
CA GLY A 86 -7.67 21.28 -4.56
C GLY A 86 -7.05 20.65 -3.32
N LEU A 87 -6.85 19.33 -3.31
CA LEU A 87 -6.20 18.64 -2.20
C LEU A 87 -4.72 19.00 -2.13
N THR A 88 -4.25 19.38 -0.95
CA THR A 88 -2.85 19.79 -0.71
C THR A 88 -2.09 18.84 0.22
N ASN A 89 -2.76 17.82 0.73
CA ASN A 89 -2.23 16.85 1.68
C ASN A 89 -1.87 15.49 1.03
N VAL A 90 -1.75 15.43 -0.31
CA VAL A 90 -1.41 14.23 -1.08
C VAL A 90 -0.25 14.49 -2.01
N PHE A 91 0.75 13.61 -1.99
CA PHE A 91 1.88 13.62 -2.91
C PHE A 91 2.06 12.24 -3.54
N PHE A 92 2.61 12.21 -4.76
CA PHE A 92 2.74 11.01 -5.57
C PHE A 92 4.21 10.71 -5.86
N VAL A 93 4.57 9.43 -5.83
CA VAL A 93 5.92 8.93 -6.11
C VAL A 93 5.83 7.82 -7.16
N ASP A 94 6.55 7.99 -8.27
CA ASP A 94 6.73 6.94 -9.30
C ASP A 94 7.83 5.99 -8.83
N ALA A 95 7.45 4.92 -8.15
CA ALA A 95 8.40 3.99 -7.55
C ALA A 95 7.78 2.62 -7.27
N ASN A 96 8.66 1.66 -6.90
CA ASN A 96 8.27 0.35 -6.41
C ASN A 96 8.29 0.30 -4.86
N ALA A 97 7.45 -0.55 -4.29
CA ALA A 97 7.33 -0.76 -2.85
C ALA A 97 8.62 -1.33 -2.19
N ASP A 98 9.50 -1.99 -2.95
CA ASP A 98 10.78 -2.49 -2.44
C ASP A 98 11.78 -1.38 -2.10
N GLN A 99 11.54 -0.16 -2.56
CA GLN A 99 12.40 1.00 -2.31
C GLN A 99 12.01 1.79 -1.05
N LEU A 100 10.96 1.40 -0.32
CA LEU A 100 10.45 2.14 0.85
C LEU A 100 11.54 2.56 1.86
N PRO A 101 12.50 1.71 2.29
CA PRO A 101 13.52 2.12 3.23
C PRO A 101 14.52 3.14 2.69
N GLN A 102 14.55 3.33 1.36
CA GLN A 102 15.36 4.35 0.72
C GLN A 102 14.67 5.72 0.74
N PHE A 103 13.34 5.75 0.79
CA PHE A 103 12.52 6.96 0.80
C PHE A 103 12.13 7.42 2.19
N PHE A 104 11.87 6.48 3.11
CA PHE A 104 11.42 6.78 4.46
C PHE A 104 12.48 6.41 5.50
N ALA A 105 12.62 7.23 6.50
CA ALA A 105 13.47 6.95 7.66
C ALA A 105 12.77 5.94 8.61
N PRO A 106 13.50 5.27 9.51
CA PRO A 106 12.92 4.40 10.51
C PRO A 106 11.87 5.12 11.37
N GLY A 107 10.68 4.50 11.48
CA GLY A 107 9.59 5.01 12.29
C GLY A 107 8.88 6.26 11.73
N GLU A 108 9.13 6.63 10.48
CA GLU A 108 8.57 7.83 9.87
C GLU A 108 7.10 7.66 9.44
N VAL A 109 6.69 6.44 9.09
CA VAL A 109 5.36 6.13 8.55
C VAL A 109 4.43 5.64 9.66
N ASP A 110 3.24 6.22 9.75
CA ASP A 110 2.20 5.80 10.71
C ASP A 110 1.35 4.64 10.19
N ARG A 111 1.08 4.62 8.87
CA ARG A 111 0.21 3.60 8.27
C ARG A 111 0.55 3.33 6.81
N ILE A 112 0.49 2.05 6.43
CA ILE A 112 0.60 1.60 5.05
C ILE A 112 -0.73 0.98 4.62
N TYR A 113 -1.23 1.38 3.45
CA TYR A 113 -2.37 0.77 2.79
C TYR A 113 -1.91 -0.11 1.64
N VAL A 114 -2.42 -1.34 1.60
CA VAL A 114 -2.23 -2.31 0.52
C VAL A 114 -3.62 -2.72 0.04
N ASN A 115 -4.10 -2.07 -1.02
CA ASN A 115 -5.45 -2.26 -1.52
C ASN A 115 -5.43 -2.96 -2.89
N PHE A 116 -6.02 -4.16 -2.99
CA PHE A 116 -6.22 -4.90 -4.26
C PHE A 116 -4.94 -5.10 -5.08
N CYS A 117 -3.84 -5.40 -4.39
CA CYS A 117 -2.57 -5.72 -5.03
C CYS A 117 -2.65 -7.06 -5.82
N ASP A 118 -1.69 -7.25 -6.72
CA ASP A 118 -1.60 -8.47 -7.52
C ASP A 118 -1.44 -9.72 -6.64
N PRO A 119 -2.29 -10.76 -6.84
CA PRO A 119 -2.32 -11.93 -5.94
C PRO A 119 -1.18 -12.92 -6.18
N TRP A 120 -0.50 -12.88 -7.32
CA TRP A 120 0.57 -13.80 -7.68
C TRP A 120 0.23 -15.26 -7.30
N PRO A 121 -0.70 -15.93 -8.00
CA PRO A 121 -1.28 -17.20 -7.57
C PRO A 121 -0.27 -18.35 -7.52
N SER A 122 0.76 -18.34 -8.35
CA SER A 122 1.82 -19.35 -8.35
C SER A 122 2.71 -19.23 -7.10
N LYS A 123 2.98 -20.35 -6.44
CA LYS A 123 3.91 -20.45 -5.30
C LYS A 123 5.29 -19.87 -5.64
N ARG A 124 5.81 -20.13 -6.85
CA ARG A 124 7.07 -19.59 -7.36
C ARG A 124 7.12 -18.06 -7.36
N HIS A 125 5.99 -17.38 -7.40
CA HIS A 125 5.89 -15.93 -7.40
C HIS A 125 5.42 -15.35 -6.05
N ALA A 126 5.28 -16.16 -5.01
CA ALA A 126 4.81 -15.71 -3.69
C ALA A 126 5.63 -14.54 -3.14
N LYS A 127 6.95 -14.54 -3.38
CA LYS A 127 7.88 -13.46 -2.98
C LYS A 127 7.54 -12.07 -3.59
N ARG A 128 6.63 -12.00 -4.58
CA ARG A 128 6.15 -10.74 -5.21
C ARG A 128 4.90 -10.18 -4.54
N ARG A 129 4.24 -10.95 -3.67
CA ARG A 129 3.07 -10.47 -2.93
C ARG A 129 3.48 -9.36 -1.98
N LEU A 130 2.76 -8.26 -1.97
CA LEU A 130 3.07 -7.13 -1.07
C LEU A 130 2.84 -7.46 0.42
N THR A 131 2.24 -8.61 0.72
CA THR A 131 2.08 -9.14 2.08
C THR A 131 3.04 -10.29 2.41
N HIS A 132 4.00 -10.60 1.53
CA HIS A 132 5.05 -11.59 1.80
C HIS A 132 6.08 -11.04 2.78
N GLY A 133 6.70 -11.91 3.59
CA GLY A 133 7.71 -11.56 4.60
C GLY A 133 8.80 -10.63 4.11
N ASN A 134 9.25 -10.77 2.85
CA ASN A 134 10.24 -9.85 2.27
C ASN A 134 9.77 -8.39 2.32
N PHE A 135 8.49 -8.11 2.01
CA PHE A 135 7.94 -6.76 2.10
C PHE A 135 7.60 -6.38 3.53
N LEU A 136 7.09 -7.32 4.35
CA LEU A 136 6.79 -7.06 5.75
C LEU A 136 8.03 -6.60 6.54
N LYS A 137 9.20 -7.19 6.25
CA LYS A 137 10.48 -6.73 6.80
C LYS A 137 10.83 -5.29 6.36
N LEU A 138 10.54 -4.90 5.12
CA LEU A 138 10.73 -3.51 4.65
C LEU A 138 9.75 -2.55 5.33
N TYR A 139 8.50 -2.96 5.51
CA TYR A 139 7.50 -2.15 6.20
C TYR A 139 7.86 -1.90 7.66
N ARG A 140 8.41 -2.89 8.35
CA ARG A 140 8.92 -2.74 9.72
C ARG A 140 10.04 -1.70 9.83
N GLN A 141 10.86 -1.57 8.79
CA GLN A 141 11.94 -0.58 8.80
C GLN A 141 11.43 0.86 8.77
N VAL A 142 10.25 1.11 8.18
CA VAL A 142 9.73 2.46 7.98
C VAL A 142 8.55 2.81 8.86
N LEU A 143 7.77 1.81 9.30
CA LEU A 143 6.66 2.01 10.23
C LEU A 143 7.18 2.39 11.62
N LYS A 144 6.48 3.29 12.29
CA LYS A 144 6.67 3.49 13.72
C LYS A 144 6.17 2.29 14.53
N MET A 145 6.66 2.09 15.75
CA MET A 145 6.10 1.10 16.67
C MET A 145 4.61 1.40 16.89
N GLY A 146 3.76 0.37 16.80
CA GLY A 146 2.30 0.52 16.79
C GLY A 146 1.71 1.03 15.47
N GLY A 147 2.55 1.30 14.46
CA GLY A 147 2.11 1.65 13.10
C GLY A 147 1.39 0.47 12.44
N GLN A 148 0.56 0.74 11.43
CA GLN A 148 -0.39 -0.23 10.92
C GLN A 148 -0.23 -0.50 9.43
N ILE A 149 -0.52 -1.74 9.04
CA ILE A 149 -0.79 -2.16 7.67
C ILE A 149 -2.29 -2.39 7.55
N HIS A 150 -2.96 -1.68 6.65
CA HIS A 150 -4.36 -1.91 6.29
C HIS A 150 -4.40 -2.65 4.95
N PHE A 151 -4.85 -3.88 4.96
CA PHE A 151 -4.90 -4.74 3.78
C PHE A 151 -6.33 -5.04 3.37
N LYS A 152 -6.64 -4.86 2.07
CA LYS A 152 -7.91 -5.23 1.45
C LYS A 152 -7.69 -5.97 0.14
N THR A 153 -8.48 -7.02 -0.11
CA THR A 153 -8.47 -7.78 -1.36
C THR A 153 -9.79 -8.53 -1.57
N ASP A 154 -10.17 -8.73 -2.84
CA ASP A 154 -11.22 -9.66 -3.26
C ASP A 154 -10.70 -11.10 -3.39
N ASN A 155 -9.37 -11.28 -3.46
CA ASN A 155 -8.74 -12.57 -3.67
C ASN A 155 -8.59 -13.33 -2.35
N GLN A 156 -9.46 -14.31 -2.11
CA GLN A 156 -9.44 -15.10 -0.89
C GLN A 156 -8.12 -15.86 -0.65
N PRO A 157 -7.50 -16.55 -1.65
CA PRO A 157 -6.21 -17.21 -1.42
C PRO A 157 -5.09 -16.25 -0.99
N LEU A 158 -5.05 -15.04 -1.54
CA LEU A 158 -4.10 -14.02 -1.11
C LEU A 158 -4.41 -13.55 0.32
N PHE A 159 -5.70 -13.41 0.67
CA PHE A 159 -6.10 -13.00 2.01
C PHE A 159 -5.70 -14.01 3.07
N GLU A 160 -5.98 -15.31 2.86
CA GLU A 160 -5.59 -16.36 3.80
C GLU A 160 -4.06 -16.41 3.97
N PHE A 161 -3.31 -16.37 2.87
CA PHE A 161 -1.85 -16.23 2.93
C PHE A 161 -1.43 -15.03 3.79
N SER A 162 -2.05 -13.87 3.61
CA SER A 162 -1.67 -12.64 4.32
C SER A 162 -1.97 -12.70 5.82
N VAL A 163 -3.10 -13.32 6.20
CA VAL A 163 -3.49 -13.52 7.61
C VAL A 163 -2.53 -14.49 8.32
N GLU A 164 -1.99 -15.47 7.60
CA GLU A 164 -0.98 -16.38 8.13
C GLU A 164 0.42 -15.74 8.20
N GLU A 165 0.77 -14.90 7.21
CA GLU A 165 2.10 -14.32 7.07
C GLU A 165 2.34 -13.14 8.03
N LEU A 166 1.38 -12.22 8.15
CA LEU A 166 1.53 -11.00 8.96
C LEU A 166 1.98 -11.27 10.41
N PRO A 167 1.38 -12.23 11.17
CA PRO A 167 1.82 -12.53 12.54
C PRO A 167 3.24 -13.05 12.64
N GLN A 168 3.70 -13.80 11.64
CA GLN A 168 5.06 -14.37 11.61
C GLN A 168 6.14 -13.29 11.52
N PHE A 169 5.77 -12.08 11.06
CA PHE A 169 6.66 -10.93 10.94
C PHE A 169 6.33 -9.81 11.92
N GLY A 170 5.71 -10.12 13.07
CA GLY A 170 5.47 -9.18 14.16
C GLY A 170 4.38 -8.14 13.86
N PHE A 171 3.30 -8.56 13.22
CA PHE A 171 2.09 -7.77 13.07
C PHE A 171 0.91 -8.46 13.77
N GLU A 172 0.41 -7.85 14.84
CA GLU A 172 -0.79 -8.32 15.52
C GLU A 172 -2.03 -8.00 14.68
N LEU A 173 -2.85 -9.01 14.42
CA LEU A 173 -4.03 -8.87 13.57
C LEU A 173 -5.24 -8.37 14.33
N SER A 174 -5.96 -7.45 13.71
CA SER A 174 -7.27 -6.98 14.14
C SER A 174 -8.18 -6.72 12.92
N GLU A 175 -9.46 -6.49 13.17
CA GLU A 175 -10.46 -6.20 12.14
C GLU A 175 -10.46 -7.20 10.96
N VAL A 176 -10.22 -8.48 11.27
CA VAL A 176 -10.20 -9.54 10.26
C VAL A 176 -11.62 -9.86 9.84
N THR A 177 -11.94 -9.60 8.57
CA THR A 177 -13.25 -9.93 7.98
C THR A 177 -13.09 -10.44 6.56
N ARG A 178 -13.99 -11.33 6.17
CA ARG A 178 -14.11 -11.84 4.79
C ARG A 178 -15.26 -11.21 4.02
N ASN A 179 -15.97 -10.26 4.64
CA ASN A 179 -17.03 -9.49 4.00
C ASN A 179 -17.13 -8.09 4.64
N LEU A 180 -16.25 -7.19 4.22
CA LEU A 180 -16.12 -5.85 4.78
C LEU A 180 -17.43 -5.05 4.71
N HIS A 181 -18.22 -5.26 3.67
CA HIS A 181 -19.42 -4.49 3.39
C HIS A 181 -20.73 -5.25 3.72
N GLU A 182 -20.68 -6.29 4.53
CA GLU A 182 -21.85 -7.11 4.89
C GLU A 182 -23.01 -6.28 5.45
N ASN A 183 -22.70 -5.28 6.26
CA ASN A 183 -23.69 -4.39 6.90
C ASN A 183 -23.72 -2.99 6.26
N GLY A 184 -23.34 -2.87 5.00
CA GLY A 184 -23.27 -1.62 4.25
C GLY A 184 -21.84 -1.11 4.01
N PRO A 185 -21.69 -0.05 3.21
CA PRO A 185 -20.39 0.49 2.83
C PRO A 185 -19.55 0.94 4.04
N VAL A 186 -18.27 0.52 4.07
CA VAL A 186 -17.32 0.89 5.12
C VAL A 186 -16.16 1.68 4.52
N GLY A 187 -15.98 2.92 4.97
CA GLY A 187 -14.87 3.78 4.57
C GLY A 187 -14.86 4.15 3.07
N VAL A 188 -13.72 4.63 2.59
CA VAL A 188 -13.53 4.98 1.18
C VAL A 188 -13.18 3.74 0.38
N MET A 189 -13.89 3.52 -0.72
CA MET A 189 -13.67 2.40 -1.62
C MET A 189 -12.67 2.75 -2.72
N THR A 190 -11.86 1.78 -3.14
CA THR A 190 -11.11 1.86 -4.40
C THR A 190 -12.05 1.77 -5.62
N ASP A 191 -11.54 2.02 -6.82
CA ASP A 191 -12.33 1.79 -8.06
C ASP A 191 -12.70 0.29 -8.23
N TYR A 192 -11.81 -0.62 -7.80
CA TYR A 192 -12.07 -2.07 -7.81
C TYR A 192 -13.10 -2.48 -6.76
N GLU A 193 -12.94 -2.01 -5.55
CA GLU A 193 -13.83 -2.31 -4.42
C GLU A 193 -15.28 -1.90 -4.72
N ALA A 194 -15.48 -0.69 -5.26
CA ALA A 194 -16.82 -0.23 -5.63
C ALA A 194 -17.47 -1.14 -6.67
N LYS A 195 -16.69 -1.55 -7.69
CA LYS A 195 -17.19 -2.48 -8.72
C LYS A 195 -17.57 -3.83 -8.13
N PHE A 196 -16.77 -4.41 -7.24
CA PHE A 196 -17.04 -5.69 -6.61
C PHE A 196 -18.22 -5.62 -5.64
N HIS A 197 -18.31 -4.52 -4.89
CA HIS A 197 -19.46 -4.26 -4.02
C HIS A 197 -20.78 -4.18 -4.82
N GLU A 198 -20.79 -3.46 -5.95
CA GLU A 198 -21.97 -3.42 -6.85
C GLU A 198 -22.36 -4.81 -7.40
N LEU A 199 -21.38 -5.71 -7.55
CA LEU A 199 -21.60 -7.10 -7.98
C LEU A 199 -21.96 -8.05 -6.82
N GLY A 200 -22.06 -7.55 -5.59
CA GLY A 200 -22.32 -8.35 -4.39
C GLY A 200 -21.17 -9.29 -4.02
N GLN A 201 -19.95 -9.02 -4.49
CA GLN A 201 -18.78 -9.83 -4.16
C GLN A 201 -18.18 -9.38 -2.82
N PRO A 202 -17.85 -10.32 -1.92
CA PRO A 202 -17.29 -9.99 -0.62
C PRO A 202 -15.86 -9.44 -0.75
N ILE A 203 -15.52 -8.49 0.10
CA ILE A 203 -14.18 -7.93 0.22
C ILE A 203 -13.58 -8.36 1.53
N ASN A 204 -12.39 -8.96 1.46
CA ASN A 204 -11.61 -9.34 2.63
C ASN A 204 -10.81 -8.13 3.14
N ARG A 205 -10.72 -7.98 4.46
CA ARG A 205 -9.91 -6.95 5.11
C ARG A 205 -9.27 -7.48 6.38
N CYS A 206 -8.05 -7.02 6.66
CA CYS A 206 -7.44 -7.08 7.98
C CYS A 206 -6.58 -5.85 8.25
N VAL A 207 -6.28 -5.62 9.53
CA VAL A 207 -5.32 -4.62 10.00
C VAL A 207 -4.23 -5.37 10.76
N GLY A 208 -2.98 -5.16 10.38
CA GLY A 208 -1.80 -5.63 11.10
C GLY A 208 -1.14 -4.46 11.83
N THR A 209 -1.07 -4.52 13.16
CA THR A 209 -0.39 -3.52 13.98
C THR A 209 1.02 -4.00 14.30
N MET A 210 2.03 -3.20 13.99
CA MET A 210 3.43 -3.53 14.27
C MET A 210 3.67 -3.59 15.78
N VAL A 211 4.10 -4.74 16.24
CA VAL A 211 4.49 -4.99 17.64
C VAL A 211 5.98 -5.29 17.75
N ASP A 212 6.48 -5.34 18.96
CA ASP A 212 7.86 -5.79 19.21
C ASP A 212 8.02 -7.24 18.69
N TRP A 213 9.13 -7.50 18.01
CA TRP A 213 9.35 -8.77 17.32
C TRP A 213 10.83 -8.98 17.04
N GLU A 214 11.30 -10.12 17.41
CA GLU A 214 12.64 -10.57 17.07
C GLU A 214 12.55 -11.58 15.91
N GLU A 215 13.43 -11.42 14.92
CA GLU A 215 13.51 -12.39 13.83
C GLU A 215 13.90 -13.74 14.42
N PRO A 216 13.10 -14.82 14.18
CA PRO A 216 13.44 -16.15 14.69
C PRO A 216 14.82 -16.57 14.20
N GLU A 217 15.68 -17.02 15.09
CA GLU A 217 16.95 -17.62 14.74
C GLU A 217 16.70 -18.81 13.82
N VAL A 218 17.22 -18.77 12.60
CA VAL A 218 17.23 -19.94 11.72
C VAL A 218 18.32 -20.86 12.27
N PRO A 219 18.01 -22.10 12.70
CA PRO A 219 19.04 -23.04 13.14
C PRO A 219 20.09 -23.20 12.02
N GLU A 220 21.37 -23.13 12.36
CA GLU A 220 22.46 -23.30 11.39
C GLU A 220 22.41 -24.63 10.61
N ASP A 221 21.66 -25.62 11.13
CA ASP A 221 21.48 -26.94 10.55
C ASP A 221 20.22 -27.07 9.66
N ALA A 222 19.48 -26.00 9.39
CA ALA A 222 18.34 -26.05 8.49
C ALA A 222 18.86 -26.18 7.04
N GLU A 223 18.87 -27.41 6.51
CA GLU A 223 19.11 -27.66 5.08
C GLU A 223 18.17 -26.75 4.26
N PRO A 224 18.69 -26.10 3.19
CA PRO A 224 17.84 -25.31 2.31
C PRO A 224 16.75 -26.24 1.76
N ALA A 225 15.48 -25.87 1.99
CA ALA A 225 14.36 -26.62 1.44
C ALA A 225 14.60 -26.79 -0.06
N GLU A 226 14.83 -28.02 -0.51
CA GLU A 226 14.99 -28.36 -1.91
C GLU A 226 13.78 -27.80 -2.67
N GLU A 227 14.02 -26.85 -3.56
CA GLU A 227 13.03 -26.45 -4.56
C GLU A 227 12.77 -27.68 -5.44
N THR A 228 11.77 -28.49 -5.07
CA THR A 228 11.27 -29.56 -5.95
C THR A 228 10.81 -28.89 -7.25
N VAL A 229 11.64 -29.00 -8.24
CA VAL A 229 11.32 -28.70 -9.63
C VAL A 229 10.38 -29.82 -10.10
N GLU A 230 9.08 -29.62 -9.94
CA GLU A 230 8.10 -30.39 -10.70
C GLU A 230 7.98 -29.76 -12.08
N GLU A 231 8.29 -30.57 -13.10
CA GLU A 231 8.22 -30.28 -14.52
C GLU A 231 6.83 -29.85 -15.01
#